data_9464013a3ab14bbf28bd196dd449eb65
#
_entry.id   9464013a3ab14bbf28bd196dd449eb65
#
_cell.length_a   1.000
_cell.length_b   1.000
_cell.length_c   1.000
_cell.angle_alpha   90.00
_cell.angle_beta   90.00
_cell.angle_gamma   90.00
#
_symmetry.space_group_name_H-M   'P 1'
#
loop_
_entity.id
_entity.type
_entity.pdbx_description
1 polymer ?
#
loop_
_entity_poly.entity_id
_entity_poly.type
_entity_poly.pdbx_seq_one_letter_code
_entity_poly.pdbx_strand_id
1 'polypeptide(L)'
;MNVKIQSRGIAGGHNSGSCGGYAAYLEHENIEKAEAGMQDQQIPFFNPYGAPVDRLIVVKSLDRNTTQLHQDDAKFYSVILSFSEEEVKSMGGSRGEVIASVHRVVERTMDQYAKNFHCDGVNSHADLKYYY
;
A
#
# COMPACT_ATOMS: atom_id res chain seq x y z
N MET A 1 7.53 -6.03 -14.10
CA MET A 1 6.66 -5.39 -13.08
C MET A 1 5.66 -4.45 -13.74
N ASN A 2 4.40 -4.59 -13.39
CA ASN A 2 3.34 -3.68 -13.82
C ASN A 2 2.90 -2.81 -12.63
N VAL A 3 2.66 -1.54 -12.91
CA VAL A 3 2.16 -0.57 -11.90
C VAL A 3 0.79 -0.06 -12.35
N LYS A 4 -0.21 -0.19 -11.50
CA LYS A 4 -1.55 0.32 -11.72
C LYS A 4 -1.97 1.22 -10.57
N ILE A 5 -2.40 2.43 -10.88
CA ILE A 5 -2.90 3.39 -9.90
C ILE A 5 -4.41 3.51 -10.06
N GLN A 6 -5.13 3.38 -8.96
CA GLN A 6 -6.60 3.49 -8.94
C GLN A 6 -7.01 4.44 -7.82
N SER A 7 -7.85 5.41 -8.16
CA SER A 7 -8.59 6.15 -7.14
C SER A 7 -9.59 5.20 -6.48
N ARG A 8 -9.61 5.15 -5.18
CA ARG A 8 -10.61 4.40 -4.42
C ARG A 8 -11.64 5.40 -3.89
N GLY A 9 -12.72 5.54 -4.67
CA GLY A 9 -13.96 6.06 -4.14
C GLY A 9 -14.56 5.04 -3.18
N ILE A 10 -15.01 5.48 -2.04
CA ILE A 10 -15.78 4.66 -1.11
C ILE A 10 -17.18 4.49 -1.72
N ALA A 11 -17.83 3.37 -1.42
CA ALA A 11 -19.18 3.09 -1.89
C ALA A 11 -20.11 4.30 -1.69
N GLY A 12 -20.65 4.82 -2.80
CA GLY A 12 -21.48 6.02 -2.81
C GLY A 12 -20.79 7.29 -3.35
N GLY A 13 -19.52 7.23 -3.77
CA GLY A 13 -18.82 8.35 -4.42
C GLY A 13 -18.38 9.48 -3.49
N HIS A 14 -18.57 9.34 -2.19
CA HIS A 14 -18.23 10.34 -1.19
C HIS A 14 -17.06 9.90 -0.30
N ASN A 15 -16.24 10.84 0.14
CA ASN A 15 -15.11 10.57 1.04
C ASN A 15 -15.50 10.43 2.53
N SER A 16 -16.79 10.36 2.83
CA SER A 16 -17.31 10.22 4.20
C SER A 16 -17.23 8.79 4.78
N GLY A 17 -17.05 7.77 3.91
CA GLY A 17 -16.95 6.39 4.36
C GLY A 17 -15.56 6.01 4.90
N SER A 18 -15.44 4.80 5.46
CA SER A 18 -14.18 4.25 5.97
C SER A 18 -13.50 3.35 4.94
N CYS A 19 -12.16 3.38 4.91
CA CYS A 19 -11.36 2.43 4.13
C CYS A 19 -11.26 1.04 4.80
N GLY A 20 -11.90 0.84 5.96
CA GLY A 20 -11.78 -0.37 6.76
C GLY A 20 -12.13 -1.66 6.02
N GLY A 21 -13.16 -1.63 5.18
CA GLY A 21 -13.54 -2.78 4.35
C GLY A 21 -12.47 -3.18 3.35
N TYR A 22 -11.83 -2.22 2.70
CA TYR A 22 -10.74 -2.48 1.77
C TYR A 22 -9.49 -3.01 2.48
N ALA A 23 -9.12 -2.42 3.62
CA ALA A 23 -7.99 -2.89 4.40
C ALA A 23 -8.22 -4.31 4.95
N ALA A 24 -9.44 -4.62 5.38
CA ALA A 24 -9.83 -5.96 5.82
C ALA A 24 -9.77 -6.98 4.66
N TYR A 25 -10.20 -6.60 3.46
CA TYR A 25 -10.08 -7.44 2.28
C TYR A 25 -8.63 -7.80 1.95
N LEU A 26 -7.72 -6.82 1.98
CA LEU A 26 -6.29 -7.07 1.73
C LEU A 26 -5.67 -7.99 2.80
N GLU A 27 -6.06 -7.83 4.05
CA GLU A 27 -5.62 -8.70 5.14
C GLU A 27 -6.16 -10.13 4.97
N HIS A 28 -7.42 -10.28 4.58
CA HIS A 28 -8.07 -11.58 4.35
C HIS A 28 -7.43 -12.36 3.21
N GLU A 29 -7.09 -11.72 2.09
CA GLU A 29 -6.36 -12.36 0.99
C GLU A 29 -5.02 -12.95 1.45
N ASN A 30 -4.33 -12.29 2.38
CA ASN A 30 -3.09 -12.80 2.95
C ASN A 30 -3.31 -14.03 3.84
N ILE A 31 -4.43 -14.08 4.59
CA ILE A 31 -4.80 -15.22 5.44
C ILE A 31 -5.15 -16.44 4.57
N GLU A 32 -5.97 -16.29 3.54
CA GLU A 32 -6.33 -17.40 2.64
C GLU A 32 -5.12 -18.01 1.94
N LYS A 33 -4.16 -17.18 1.52
CA LYS A 33 -2.90 -17.65 0.92
C LYS A 33 -2.01 -18.38 1.93
N ALA A 34 -2.02 -17.96 3.20
CA ALA A 34 -1.30 -18.62 4.28
C ALA A 34 -1.92 -19.99 4.63
N GLU A 35 -3.25 -20.10 4.66
CA GLU A 35 -3.98 -21.35 4.91
C GLU A 35 -3.83 -22.38 3.78
N ALA A 36 -3.57 -21.94 2.55
CA ALA A 36 -3.33 -22.82 1.39
C ALA A 36 -1.93 -23.51 1.40
N GLY A 37 -1.20 -23.48 2.53
CA GLY A 37 0.06 -24.23 2.72
C GLY A 37 1.33 -23.41 2.56
N MET A 38 1.25 -22.10 2.45
CA MET A 38 2.39 -21.19 2.59
C MET A 38 2.47 -20.74 4.05
N GLN A 39 3.30 -21.44 4.81
CA GLN A 39 3.54 -21.30 6.23
C GLN A 39 3.38 -19.90 6.85
N ASP A 40 2.46 -19.84 7.81
CA ASP A 40 2.66 -19.39 9.21
C ASP A 40 2.93 -17.93 9.52
N GLN A 41 2.83 -16.97 8.62
CA GLN A 41 2.85 -15.58 9.09
C GLN A 41 2.06 -14.67 8.16
N GLN A 42 0.98 -14.13 8.71
CA GLN A 42 0.28 -12.97 8.18
C GLN A 42 1.31 -11.86 7.91
N ILE A 43 1.34 -11.35 6.67
CA ILE A 43 2.18 -10.22 6.33
C ILE A 43 1.46 -8.96 6.81
N PRO A 44 2.03 -8.20 7.76
CA PRO A 44 1.42 -6.96 8.23
C PRO A 44 1.48 -5.88 7.16
N PHE A 45 0.74 -4.79 7.36
CA PHE A 45 1.02 -3.55 6.64
C PHE A 45 2.35 -2.97 7.08
N PHE A 46 3.02 -2.25 6.20
CA PHE A 46 4.25 -1.54 6.47
C PHE A 46 4.09 -0.05 6.19
N ASN A 47 4.78 0.77 6.97
CA ASN A 47 4.88 2.21 6.74
C ASN A 47 6.00 2.54 5.72
N PRO A 48 6.17 3.81 5.31
CA PRO A 48 7.22 4.21 4.38
C PRO A 48 8.65 3.84 4.78
N TYR A 49 8.89 3.57 6.06
CA TYR A 49 10.20 3.18 6.60
C TYR A 49 10.39 1.68 6.74
N GLY A 50 9.45 0.87 6.25
CA GLY A 50 9.50 -0.59 6.34
C GLY A 50 9.17 -1.15 7.72
N ALA A 51 8.61 -0.34 8.62
CA ALA A 51 8.17 -0.81 9.93
C ALA A 51 6.75 -1.38 9.85
N PRO A 52 6.46 -2.52 10.51
CA PRO A 52 5.13 -3.12 10.51
C PRO A 52 4.13 -2.22 11.24
N VAL A 53 2.91 -2.16 10.70
CA VAL A 53 1.82 -1.32 11.21
C VAL A 53 0.54 -2.14 11.30
N ASP A 54 -0.17 -1.98 12.41
CA ASP A 54 -1.49 -2.60 12.60
C ASP A 54 -2.53 -2.01 11.64
N ARG A 55 -3.41 -2.87 11.11
CA ARG A 55 -4.49 -2.49 10.20
C ARG A 55 -5.35 -1.34 10.72
N LEU A 56 -5.66 -1.33 12.01
CA LEU A 56 -6.49 -0.27 12.59
C LEU A 56 -5.80 1.09 12.58
N ILE A 57 -4.47 1.12 12.70
CA ILE A 57 -3.69 2.36 12.58
C ILE A 57 -3.74 2.85 11.13
N VAL A 58 -3.57 1.96 10.16
CA VAL A 58 -3.69 2.28 8.72
C VAL A 58 -5.07 2.88 8.42
N VAL A 59 -6.14 2.21 8.84
CA VAL A 59 -7.53 2.66 8.63
C VAL A 59 -7.76 4.03 9.24
N LYS A 60 -7.41 4.23 10.51
CA LYS A 60 -7.56 5.52 11.19
C LYS A 60 -6.78 6.64 10.49
N SER A 61 -5.59 6.32 10.03
CA SER A 61 -4.73 7.28 9.35
C SER A 61 -5.32 7.74 8.02
N LEU A 62 -5.82 6.82 7.21
CA LEU A 62 -6.44 7.11 5.91
C LEU A 62 -7.81 7.79 6.07
N ASP A 63 -8.63 7.32 7.00
CA ASP A 63 -9.96 7.89 7.23
C ASP A 63 -9.91 9.34 7.74
N ARG A 64 -8.85 9.72 8.45
CA ARG A 64 -8.62 11.09 8.89
C ARG A 64 -8.08 12.03 7.80
N ASN A 65 -7.71 11.49 6.64
CA ASN A 65 -7.20 12.28 5.53
C ASN A 65 -8.32 12.97 4.77
N THR A 66 -9.04 13.87 5.44
CA THR A 66 -10.17 14.62 4.86
C THR A 66 -9.97 16.12 4.85
N THR A 67 -8.91 16.61 5.48
CA THR A 67 -8.56 18.04 5.52
C THR A 67 -8.29 18.54 4.11
N GLN A 68 -9.00 19.58 3.68
CA GLN A 68 -8.92 20.19 2.34
C GLN A 68 -9.44 19.32 1.19
N LEU A 69 -10.07 18.19 1.46
CA LEU A 69 -10.73 17.40 0.44
C LEU A 69 -12.18 17.89 0.24
N HIS A 70 -12.60 18.01 -1.02
CA HIS A 70 -14.01 18.12 -1.36
C HIS A 70 -14.70 16.76 -1.18
N GLN A 71 -16.03 16.78 -1.06
CA GLN A 71 -16.82 15.59 -0.80
C GLN A 71 -16.61 14.48 -1.85
N ASP A 72 -16.32 14.86 -3.09
CA ASP A 72 -16.13 13.95 -4.22
C ASP A 72 -14.66 13.56 -4.45
N ASP A 73 -13.72 14.12 -3.68
CA ASP A 73 -12.31 13.79 -3.78
C ASP A 73 -12.03 12.43 -3.14
N ALA A 74 -11.15 11.65 -3.76
CA ALA A 74 -10.70 10.37 -3.21
C ALA A 74 -9.82 10.60 -1.96
N LYS A 75 -10.12 9.89 -0.86
CA LYS A 75 -9.30 9.92 0.35
C LYS A 75 -7.92 9.30 0.16
N PHE A 76 -7.83 8.30 -0.68
CA PHE A 76 -6.60 7.57 -0.95
C PHE A 76 -6.60 6.95 -2.34
N TYR A 77 -5.43 6.60 -2.79
CA TYR A 77 -5.20 5.87 -4.03
C TYR A 77 -4.60 4.52 -3.72
N SER A 78 -5.02 3.51 -4.47
CA SER A 78 -4.41 2.19 -4.43
C SER A 78 -3.37 2.10 -5.54
N VAL A 79 -2.13 1.78 -5.17
CA VAL A 79 -1.05 1.49 -6.11
C VAL A 79 -0.80 -0.01 -6.07
N ILE A 80 -1.04 -0.68 -7.19
CA ILE A 80 -0.87 -2.13 -7.31
C ILE A 80 0.42 -2.40 -8.08
N LEU A 81 1.34 -3.12 -7.44
CA LEU A 81 2.56 -3.61 -8.05
C LEU A 81 2.39 -5.10 -8.33
N SER A 82 2.50 -5.50 -9.59
CA SER A 82 2.39 -6.90 -10.01
C SER A 82 3.74 -7.36 -10.55
N PHE A 83 4.24 -8.46 -10.01
CA PHE A 83 5.51 -9.08 -10.39
C PHE A 83 5.26 -10.37 -11.17
N SER A 84 6.11 -10.65 -12.14
CA SER A 84 6.17 -11.96 -12.79
C SER A 84 6.82 -12.98 -11.85
N GLU A 85 6.63 -14.27 -12.15
CA GLU A 85 7.29 -15.35 -11.38
C GLU A 85 8.83 -15.26 -11.45
N GLU A 86 9.37 -14.86 -12.59
CA GLU A 86 10.82 -14.68 -12.77
C GLU A 86 11.36 -13.54 -11.92
N GLU A 87 10.64 -12.41 -11.86
CA GLU A 87 10.99 -11.29 -11.00
C GLU A 87 10.96 -11.69 -9.52
N VAL A 88 9.93 -12.41 -9.08
CA VAL A 88 9.85 -12.91 -7.70
C VAL A 88 11.01 -13.86 -7.38
N LYS A 89 11.35 -14.78 -8.28
CA LYS A 89 12.51 -15.69 -8.11
C LYS A 89 13.84 -14.94 -8.00
N SER A 90 13.97 -13.82 -8.70
CA SER A 90 15.17 -12.98 -8.64
C SER A 90 15.28 -12.14 -7.37
N MET A 91 14.19 -11.96 -6.62
CA MET A 91 14.16 -11.18 -5.39
C MET A 91 14.86 -11.85 -4.21
N GLY A 92 14.98 -13.18 -4.23
CA GLY A 92 15.69 -13.93 -3.19
C GLY A 92 15.17 -15.36 -3.03
N GLY A 93 15.96 -16.19 -2.34
CA GLY A 93 15.64 -17.59 -2.04
C GLY A 93 14.86 -17.80 -0.75
N SER A 94 14.74 -16.77 0.07
CA SER A 94 14.00 -16.80 1.35
C SER A 94 12.92 -15.75 1.39
N ARG A 95 11.91 -15.98 2.23
CA ARG A 95 10.82 -15.02 2.46
C ARG A 95 11.33 -13.63 2.90
N GLY A 96 12.33 -13.61 3.79
CA GLY A 96 12.92 -12.36 4.28
C GLY A 96 13.60 -11.55 3.16
N GLU A 97 14.32 -12.25 2.26
CA GLU A 97 14.94 -11.60 1.10
C GLU A 97 13.92 -11.04 0.11
N VAL A 98 12.84 -11.79 -0.13
CA VAL A 98 11.73 -11.32 -0.98
C VAL A 98 11.09 -10.07 -0.38
N ILE A 99 10.75 -10.09 0.91
CA ILE A 99 10.17 -8.94 1.62
C ILE A 99 11.13 -7.73 1.54
N ALA A 100 12.41 -7.91 1.81
CA ALA A 100 13.39 -6.82 1.71
C ALA A 100 13.52 -6.27 0.29
N SER A 101 13.39 -7.12 -0.73
CA SER A 101 13.38 -6.69 -2.13
C SER A 101 12.12 -5.92 -2.49
N VAL A 102 10.95 -6.36 -2.01
CA VAL A 102 9.69 -5.64 -2.18
C VAL A 102 9.75 -4.27 -1.52
N HIS A 103 10.28 -4.15 -0.31
CA HIS A 103 10.48 -2.84 0.34
C HIS A 103 11.26 -1.87 -0.55
N ARG A 104 12.37 -2.31 -1.11
CA ARG A 104 13.19 -1.48 -2.01
C ARG A 104 12.44 -1.07 -3.28
N VAL A 105 11.64 -1.98 -3.85
CA VAL A 105 10.85 -1.68 -5.05
C VAL A 105 9.75 -0.67 -4.74
N VAL A 106 9.04 -0.85 -3.63
CA VAL A 106 8.02 0.09 -3.16
C VAL A 106 8.62 1.47 -2.94
N GLU A 107 9.72 1.57 -2.20
CA GLU A 107 10.42 2.83 -1.94
C GLU A 107 10.79 3.56 -3.23
N ARG A 108 11.41 2.87 -4.18
CA ARG A 108 11.76 3.45 -5.49
C ARG A 108 10.54 3.87 -6.30
N THR A 109 9.48 3.08 -6.29
CA THR A 109 8.24 3.40 -6.98
C THR A 109 7.61 4.66 -6.40
N MET A 110 7.56 4.75 -5.07
CA MET A 110 7.00 5.92 -4.38
C MET A 110 7.88 7.15 -4.52
N ASP A 111 9.20 7.02 -4.64
CA ASP A 111 10.10 8.13 -4.98
C ASP A 111 9.78 8.69 -6.38
N GLN A 112 9.60 7.83 -7.37
CA GLN A 112 9.21 8.27 -8.71
C GLN A 112 7.81 8.90 -8.71
N TYR A 113 6.90 8.34 -7.95
CA TYR A 113 5.56 8.90 -7.78
C TYR A 113 5.60 10.30 -7.17
N ALA A 114 6.39 10.50 -6.09
CA ALA A 114 6.58 11.79 -5.44
C ALA A 114 7.11 12.86 -6.39
N LYS A 115 8.10 12.52 -7.21
CA LYS A 115 8.69 13.44 -8.20
C LYS A 115 7.71 13.93 -9.27
N ASN A 116 6.66 13.17 -9.53
CA ASN A 116 5.63 13.54 -10.51
C ASN A 116 4.53 14.46 -9.95
N PHE A 117 4.52 14.73 -8.66
CA PHE A 117 3.53 15.64 -8.07
C PHE A 117 3.74 17.10 -8.44
N HIS A 118 4.98 17.50 -8.70
CA HIS A 118 5.36 18.91 -8.97
C HIS A 118 4.83 19.88 -7.91
N CYS A 119 4.79 19.44 -6.64
CA CYS A 119 4.34 20.23 -5.50
C CYS A 119 5.53 20.57 -4.62
N ASP A 120 5.53 21.79 -4.09
CA ASP A 120 6.51 22.20 -3.09
C ASP A 120 6.39 21.31 -1.84
N GLY A 121 7.53 20.82 -1.36
CA GLY A 121 7.60 19.96 -0.18
C GLY A 121 7.38 18.45 -0.43
N VAL A 122 7.12 18.02 -1.68
CA VAL A 122 7.04 16.61 -2.05
C VAL A 122 8.18 16.27 -3.01
N ASN A 123 9.25 15.67 -2.48
CA ASN A 123 10.49 15.38 -3.23
C ASN A 123 10.85 13.89 -3.24
N SER A 124 10.39 13.16 -2.25
CA SER A 124 10.71 11.74 -2.04
C SER A 124 9.54 10.96 -1.48
N HIS A 125 9.67 9.64 -1.42
CA HIS A 125 8.67 8.78 -0.77
C HIS A 125 8.42 9.15 0.69
N ALA A 126 9.43 9.68 1.40
CA ALA A 126 9.31 10.08 2.80
C ALA A 126 8.34 11.26 3.02
N ASP A 127 8.08 12.05 1.99
CA ASP A 127 7.13 13.16 2.02
C ASP A 127 5.68 12.71 1.73
N LEU A 128 5.50 11.45 1.36
CA LEU A 128 4.21 10.84 1.09
C LEU A 128 3.73 10.01 2.29
N LYS A 129 2.42 10.00 2.47
CA LYS A 129 1.77 9.12 3.43
C LYS A 129 1.21 7.91 2.70
N TYR A 130 1.80 6.75 2.89
CA TYR A 130 1.36 5.50 2.30
C TYR A 130 1.61 4.31 3.22
N TYR A 131 0.95 3.20 2.90
CA TYR A 131 1.14 1.90 3.55
C TYR A 131 1.13 0.83 2.47
N TYR A 132 1.81 -0.27 2.71
CA TYR A 132 1.90 -1.37 1.75
C TYR A 132 2.00 -2.73 2.44
#